data_18d91da3521df71833a16432e4225a23
#
_entry.id   18d91da3521df71833a16432e4225a23
#
_cell.length_a   1.000
_cell.length_b   1.000
_cell.length_c   1.000
_cell.angle_alpha   90.00
_cell.angle_beta   90.00
_cell.angle_gamma   90.00
#
_symmetry.space_group_name_H-M   'P 1'
#
loop_
_entity.id
_entity.type
_entity.pdbx_description
1 polymer ?
#
loop_
_entity_poly.entity_id
_entity_poly.type
_entity_poly.pdbx_seq_one_letter_code
_entity_poly.pdbx_strand_id
1 'polypeptide(L)'
;MTTLLVCVKIFFGRILDVSIGTVRTVISVKGQKFAASVLAFFEVFIWYYVARSALNTPLTSIFVPISYSLGYATGTFIGTTLSRKVIKGNTSIQVITSKASKTNLERIRTAGYGVTIIDVYDTYDNKEKKLLLMEVKNKNIKELTNLIKKIDEKAFITLRETQNIYNGFVK
;
A
#
# COMPACT_ATOMS: atom_id res chain seq x y z
N MET A 1 -24.31 33.47 -5.94
CA MET A 1 -23.26 32.44 -6.31
C MET A 1 -24.01 31.33 -7.02
N THR A 2 -23.64 30.99 -8.23
CA THR A 2 -24.33 29.95 -9.01
C THR A 2 -24.20 28.62 -8.32
N THR A 3 -25.28 27.82 -8.23
CA THR A 3 -25.27 26.46 -7.63
C THR A 3 -24.11 25.59 -8.16
N LEU A 4 -23.76 25.76 -9.43
CA LEU A 4 -22.65 25.09 -10.08
C LEU A 4 -21.30 25.36 -9.38
N LEU A 5 -21.00 26.64 -9.04
CA LEU A 5 -19.74 26.99 -8.36
C LEU A 5 -19.66 26.35 -6.95
N VAL A 6 -20.80 26.25 -6.26
CA VAL A 6 -20.86 25.60 -4.95
C VAL A 6 -20.61 24.09 -5.09
N CYS A 7 -21.25 23.43 -6.06
CA CYS A 7 -21.04 22.01 -6.35
C CYS A 7 -19.57 21.70 -6.67
N VAL A 8 -18.91 22.54 -7.49
CA VAL A 8 -17.50 22.38 -7.83
C VAL A 8 -16.61 22.51 -6.57
N LYS A 9 -16.86 23.52 -5.73
CA LYS A 9 -16.12 23.70 -4.46
C LYS A 9 -16.30 22.50 -3.52
N ILE A 10 -17.53 22.00 -3.38
CA ILE A 10 -17.85 20.83 -2.56
C ILE A 10 -17.09 19.62 -3.10
N PHE A 11 -17.14 19.37 -4.41
CA PHE A 11 -16.49 18.24 -5.05
C PHE A 11 -14.98 18.23 -4.78
N PHE A 12 -14.26 19.31 -5.08
CA PHE A 12 -12.82 19.39 -4.85
C PHE A 12 -12.44 19.38 -3.38
N GLY A 13 -13.21 20.05 -2.53
CA GLY A 13 -13.02 20.04 -1.08
C GLY A 13 -13.15 18.62 -0.51
N ARG A 14 -14.14 17.83 -0.99
CA ARG A 14 -14.32 16.43 -0.59
C ARG A 14 -13.17 15.54 -1.08
N ILE A 15 -12.65 15.77 -2.26
CA ILE A 15 -11.46 15.05 -2.73
C ILE A 15 -10.29 15.26 -1.78
N LEU A 16 -10.05 16.51 -1.36
CA LEU A 16 -8.92 16.84 -0.48
C LEU A 16 -9.08 16.23 0.91
N ASP A 17 -10.21 16.44 1.58
CA ASP A 17 -10.41 15.95 2.96
C ASP A 17 -10.37 14.43 3.02
N VAL A 18 -11.04 13.73 2.08
CA VAL A 18 -11.09 12.26 2.04
C VAL A 18 -9.74 11.66 1.66
N SER A 19 -9.00 12.30 0.75
CA SER A 19 -7.64 11.85 0.41
C SER A 19 -6.70 11.95 1.61
N ILE A 20 -6.76 13.05 2.37
CA ILE A 20 -5.99 13.24 3.62
C ILE A 20 -6.40 12.19 4.65
N GLY A 21 -7.69 11.96 4.86
CA GLY A 21 -8.22 10.98 5.81
C GLY A 21 -7.77 9.55 5.49
N THR A 22 -7.78 9.19 4.20
CA THR A 22 -7.29 7.87 3.76
C THR A 22 -5.80 7.69 4.05
N VAL A 23 -4.97 8.68 3.74
CA VAL A 23 -3.53 8.66 4.03
C VAL A 23 -3.28 8.63 5.53
N ARG A 24 -4.00 9.45 6.32
CA ARG A 24 -3.93 9.49 7.78
C ARG A 24 -4.21 8.12 8.40
N THR A 25 -5.24 7.44 7.94
CA THR A 25 -5.59 6.10 8.43
C THR A 25 -4.44 5.13 8.26
N VAL A 26 -3.81 5.11 7.10
CA VAL A 26 -2.64 4.26 6.84
C VAL A 26 -1.44 4.62 7.72
N ILE A 27 -1.16 5.91 7.90
CA ILE A 27 -0.07 6.41 8.76
C ILE A 27 -0.34 6.04 10.23
N SER A 28 -1.59 6.11 10.67
CA SER A 28 -2.02 5.72 12.02
C SER A 28 -1.79 4.23 12.29
N VAL A 29 -2.19 3.36 11.36
CA VAL A 29 -1.95 1.90 11.44
C VAL A 29 -0.45 1.59 11.51
N LYS A 30 0.40 2.40 10.88
CA LYS A 30 1.87 2.28 10.97
C LYS A 30 2.48 2.83 12.26
N GLY A 31 1.66 3.23 13.22
CA GLY A 31 2.11 3.69 14.54
C GLY A 31 2.67 5.12 14.58
N GLN A 32 2.60 5.88 13.48
CA GLN A 32 3.08 7.26 13.42
C GLN A 32 2.05 8.23 14.00
N LYS A 33 1.86 8.19 15.32
CA LYS A 33 0.79 8.89 16.04
C LYS A 33 0.79 10.40 15.80
N PHE A 34 1.95 11.06 15.87
CA PHE A 34 2.06 12.50 15.72
C PHE A 34 1.67 12.96 14.31
N ALA A 35 2.21 12.32 13.27
CA ALA A 35 1.88 12.65 11.88
C ALA A 35 0.38 12.41 11.58
N ALA A 36 -0.18 11.32 12.10
CA ALA A 36 -1.60 11.03 11.98
C ALA A 36 -2.47 12.10 12.65
N SER A 37 -2.07 12.60 13.84
CA SER A 37 -2.82 13.65 14.56
C SER A 37 -2.79 14.98 13.81
N VAL A 38 -1.67 15.36 13.23
CA VAL A 38 -1.56 16.59 12.41
C VAL A 38 -2.47 16.48 11.16
N LEU A 39 -2.45 15.34 10.48
CA LEU A 39 -3.33 15.12 9.32
C LEU A 39 -4.80 15.10 9.72
N ALA A 40 -5.17 14.57 10.88
CA ALA A 40 -6.53 14.59 11.41
C ALA A 40 -7.04 16.01 11.60
N PHE A 41 -6.20 16.90 12.10
CA PHE A 41 -6.58 18.32 12.23
C PHE A 41 -6.95 18.95 10.89
N PHE A 42 -6.11 18.77 9.87
CA PHE A 42 -6.38 19.33 8.53
C PHE A 42 -7.59 18.69 7.86
N GLU A 43 -7.77 17.38 7.99
CA GLU A 43 -8.92 16.64 7.48
C GLU A 43 -10.22 17.23 8.02
N VAL A 44 -10.36 17.31 9.35
CA VAL A 44 -11.59 17.83 10.00
C VAL A 44 -11.79 19.31 9.71
N PHE A 45 -10.71 20.08 9.63
CA PHE A 45 -10.79 21.51 9.29
C PHE A 45 -11.36 21.73 7.89
N ILE A 46 -10.85 21.01 6.88
CA ILE A 46 -11.36 21.08 5.49
C ILE A 46 -12.80 20.57 5.44
N TRP A 47 -13.05 19.41 6.07
CA TRP A 47 -14.37 18.82 6.13
C TRP A 47 -15.43 19.80 6.67
N TYR A 48 -15.12 20.54 7.74
CA TYR A 48 -16.04 21.51 8.33
C TYR A 48 -16.48 22.56 7.31
N TYR A 49 -15.55 23.14 6.54
CA TYR A 49 -15.90 24.14 5.53
C TYR A 49 -16.69 23.55 4.37
N VAL A 50 -16.39 22.33 3.96
CA VAL A 50 -17.11 21.63 2.90
C VAL A 50 -18.55 21.31 3.36
N ALA A 51 -18.69 20.73 4.54
CA ALA A 51 -19.99 20.40 5.13
C ALA A 51 -20.87 21.65 5.30
N ARG A 52 -20.29 22.73 5.84
CA ARG A 52 -20.99 24.03 5.98
C ARG A 52 -21.46 24.55 4.62
N SER A 53 -20.63 24.47 3.58
CA SER A 53 -21.02 24.92 2.24
C SER A 53 -22.13 24.08 1.65
N ALA A 54 -22.12 22.77 1.89
CA ALA A 54 -23.17 21.86 1.43
C ALA A 54 -24.51 22.13 2.13
N LEU A 55 -24.51 22.31 3.46
CA LEU A 55 -25.70 22.50 4.27
C LEU A 55 -26.34 23.89 4.07
N ASN A 56 -25.54 24.92 3.78
CA ASN A 56 -26.05 26.28 3.52
C ASN A 56 -26.56 26.46 2.07
N THR A 57 -26.50 25.44 1.24
CA THR A 57 -27.07 25.49 -0.11
C THR A 57 -28.51 24.97 -0.07
N PRO A 58 -29.47 25.59 -0.82
CA PRO A 58 -30.85 25.12 -0.85
C PRO A 58 -30.90 23.61 -1.18
N LEU A 59 -31.48 22.82 -0.26
CA LEU A 59 -31.57 21.36 -0.34
C LEU A 59 -32.44 20.85 -1.52
N THR A 60 -33.05 21.73 -2.27
CA THR A 60 -33.87 21.41 -3.46
C THR A 60 -33.02 20.92 -4.66
N SER A 61 -31.70 21.17 -4.65
CA SER A 61 -30.83 20.79 -5.77
C SER A 61 -30.19 19.44 -5.50
N ILE A 62 -30.59 18.42 -6.27
CA ILE A 62 -30.00 17.08 -6.25
C ILE A 62 -28.50 17.07 -6.62
N PHE A 63 -28.00 18.10 -7.27
CA PHE A 63 -26.59 18.22 -7.68
C PHE A 63 -25.65 18.36 -6.49
N VAL A 64 -26.10 18.92 -5.35
CA VAL A 64 -25.26 19.07 -4.15
C VAL A 64 -24.88 17.72 -3.55
N PRO A 65 -25.81 16.82 -3.20
CA PRO A 65 -25.45 15.49 -2.67
C PRO A 65 -24.71 14.65 -3.70
N ILE A 66 -25.00 14.78 -4.99
CA ILE A 66 -24.26 14.06 -6.05
C ILE A 66 -22.79 14.53 -6.07
N SER A 67 -22.53 15.84 -6.09
CA SER A 67 -21.17 16.39 -6.08
C SER A 67 -20.40 15.99 -4.82
N TYR A 68 -21.08 15.99 -3.68
CA TYR A 68 -20.51 15.56 -2.40
C TYR A 68 -20.10 14.09 -2.42
N SER A 69 -20.97 13.20 -2.91
CA SER A 69 -20.72 11.75 -2.99
C SER A 69 -19.66 11.39 -4.04
N LEU A 70 -19.68 12.04 -5.20
CA LEU A 70 -18.66 11.86 -6.24
C LEU A 70 -17.27 12.34 -5.75
N GLY A 71 -17.24 13.48 -5.04
CA GLY A 71 -16.01 13.97 -4.41
C GLY A 71 -15.44 12.97 -3.39
N TYR A 72 -16.31 12.35 -2.58
CA TYR A 72 -15.93 11.30 -1.62
C TYR A 72 -15.33 10.09 -2.34
N ALA A 73 -16.03 9.56 -3.36
CA ALA A 73 -15.57 8.39 -4.11
C ALA A 73 -14.22 8.65 -4.79
N THR A 74 -14.09 9.80 -5.47
CA THR A 74 -12.85 10.21 -6.13
C THR A 74 -11.72 10.43 -5.13
N GLY A 75 -12.01 11.07 -3.99
CA GLY A 75 -11.06 11.28 -2.90
C GLY A 75 -10.55 9.98 -2.29
N THR A 76 -11.42 8.99 -2.12
CA THR A 76 -11.05 7.65 -1.66
C THR A 76 -10.10 6.97 -2.66
N PHE A 77 -10.40 7.05 -3.94
CA PHE A 77 -9.54 6.48 -4.99
C PHE A 77 -8.14 7.14 -5.01
N ILE A 78 -8.10 8.46 -4.99
CA ILE A 78 -6.85 9.24 -4.95
C ILE A 78 -6.08 8.94 -3.66
N GLY A 79 -6.74 9.02 -2.50
CA GLY A 79 -6.15 8.77 -1.19
C GLY A 79 -5.57 7.38 -1.05
N THR A 80 -6.27 6.35 -1.56
CA THR A 80 -5.77 4.97 -1.59
C THR A 80 -4.54 4.83 -2.49
N THR A 81 -4.52 5.53 -3.62
CA THR A 81 -3.37 5.52 -4.54
C THR A 81 -2.16 6.23 -3.92
N LEU A 82 -2.37 7.37 -3.24
CA LEU A 82 -1.32 8.09 -2.52
C LEU A 82 -0.79 7.28 -1.34
N SER A 83 -1.67 6.67 -0.56
CA SER A 83 -1.29 5.89 0.61
C SER A 83 -0.34 4.74 0.24
N ARG A 84 -0.54 4.09 -0.90
CA ARG A 84 0.38 3.07 -1.42
C ARG A 84 1.81 3.60 -1.68
N LYS A 85 1.95 4.87 -2.06
CA LYS A 85 3.26 5.51 -2.27
C LYS A 85 3.92 5.93 -0.96
N VAL A 86 3.11 6.31 0.03
CA VAL A 86 3.58 6.69 1.38
C VAL A 86 3.98 5.45 2.18
N ILE A 87 3.48 4.27 1.83
CA ILE A 87 3.87 2.99 2.42
C ILE A 87 5.30 2.64 1.96
N LYS A 88 6.30 3.33 2.52
CA LYS A 88 7.67 2.83 2.55
C LYS A 88 7.69 1.71 3.59
N GLY A 89 7.68 0.47 3.15
CA GLY A 89 7.71 -0.71 4.00
C GLY A 89 8.69 -1.73 3.45
N ASN A 90 8.94 -2.73 4.27
CA ASN A 90 9.68 -3.92 3.89
C ASN A 90 8.69 -5.08 3.75
N THR A 91 9.03 -6.02 2.92
CA THR A 91 8.22 -7.20 2.67
C THR A 91 9.09 -8.44 2.82
N SER A 92 8.62 -9.36 3.63
CA SER A 92 9.15 -10.72 3.70
C SER A 92 8.66 -11.50 2.50
N ILE A 93 9.59 -11.98 1.69
CA ILE A 93 9.30 -12.84 0.55
C ILE A 93 9.70 -14.26 0.95
N GLN A 94 8.73 -15.15 0.91
CA GLN A 94 8.92 -16.58 1.13
C GLN A 94 8.72 -17.31 -0.19
N VAL A 95 9.72 -18.10 -0.57
CA VAL A 95 9.73 -18.84 -1.85
C VAL A 95 9.97 -20.31 -1.61
N ILE A 96 9.02 -21.16 -1.98
CA ILE A 96 9.22 -22.60 -1.98
C ILE A 96 9.55 -23.03 -3.40
N THR A 97 10.71 -23.65 -3.57
CA THR A 97 11.22 -24.08 -4.89
C THR A 97 12.05 -25.36 -4.79
N SER A 98 12.00 -26.17 -5.83
CA SER A 98 12.89 -27.31 -6.02
C SER A 98 14.19 -26.95 -6.78
N LYS A 99 14.27 -25.73 -7.33
CA LYS A 99 15.40 -25.28 -8.17
C LYS A 99 16.41 -24.39 -7.43
N ALA A 100 16.56 -24.55 -6.13
CA ALA A 100 17.52 -23.81 -5.31
C ALA A 100 18.94 -24.37 -5.39
N SER A 101 19.50 -24.47 -6.58
CA SER A 101 20.91 -24.85 -6.80
C SER A 101 21.85 -23.73 -6.31
N LYS A 102 23.14 -24.09 -6.01
CA LYS A 102 24.16 -23.08 -5.63
C LYS A 102 24.25 -21.93 -6.64
N THR A 103 24.23 -22.23 -7.94
CA THR A 103 24.29 -21.23 -9.02
C THR A 103 23.08 -20.30 -8.99
N ASN A 104 21.88 -20.82 -8.76
CA ASN A 104 20.65 -20.01 -8.69
C ASN A 104 20.61 -19.12 -7.45
N LEU A 105 21.09 -19.64 -6.31
CA LEU A 105 21.21 -18.87 -5.08
C LEU A 105 22.25 -17.75 -5.21
N GLU A 106 23.38 -18.00 -5.89
CA GLU A 106 24.38 -16.98 -6.18
C GLU A 106 23.83 -15.88 -7.08
N ARG A 107 23.00 -16.17 -8.05
CA ARG A 107 22.32 -15.15 -8.86
C ARG A 107 21.49 -14.19 -8.00
N ILE A 108 20.76 -14.72 -7.02
CA ILE A 108 19.96 -13.89 -6.08
C ILE A 108 20.88 -13.05 -5.20
N ARG A 109 21.99 -13.65 -4.71
CA ARG A 109 22.98 -12.93 -3.88
C ARG A 109 23.74 -11.86 -4.66
N THR A 110 24.15 -12.15 -5.88
CA THR A 110 24.82 -11.18 -6.78
C THR A 110 23.91 -10.05 -7.17
N ALA A 111 22.59 -10.29 -7.27
CA ALA A 111 21.59 -9.24 -7.42
C ALA A 111 21.41 -8.40 -6.14
N GLY A 112 22.13 -8.70 -5.05
CA GLY A 112 22.18 -7.96 -3.81
C GLY A 112 21.04 -8.28 -2.83
N TYR A 113 20.49 -9.50 -2.86
CA TYR A 113 19.47 -9.95 -1.93
C TYR A 113 20.04 -10.95 -0.92
N GLY A 114 19.79 -10.72 0.38
CA GLY A 114 20.07 -11.70 1.43
C GLY A 114 19.06 -12.83 1.39
N VAL A 115 19.52 -14.07 1.48
CA VAL A 115 18.67 -15.26 1.42
C VAL A 115 18.98 -16.18 2.60
N THR A 116 17.98 -16.50 3.40
CA THR A 116 18.03 -17.59 4.38
C THR A 116 17.35 -18.82 3.77
N ILE A 117 17.98 -19.97 3.91
CA ILE A 117 17.54 -21.21 3.27
C ILE A 117 17.16 -22.21 4.36
N ILE A 118 15.97 -22.81 4.20
CA ILE A 118 15.47 -23.87 5.06
C ILE A 118 15.07 -25.06 4.18
N ASP A 119 15.52 -26.24 4.52
CA ASP A 119 15.08 -27.45 3.84
C ASP A 119 13.68 -27.80 4.33
N VAL A 120 12.77 -28.04 3.39
CA VAL A 120 11.37 -28.35 3.65
C VAL A 120 10.96 -29.57 2.84
N TYR A 121 10.05 -30.35 3.41
CA TYR A 121 9.49 -31.53 2.76
C TYR A 121 8.05 -31.22 2.30
N ASP A 122 7.82 -31.39 1.00
CA ASP A 122 6.48 -31.21 0.43
C ASP A 122 5.72 -32.53 0.44
N THR A 123 4.68 -32.60 1.24
CA THR A 123 3.85 -33.79 1.39
C THR A 123 2.97 -34.10 0.18
N TYR A 124 2.72 -33.11 -0.69
CA TYR A 124 1.91 -33.30 -1.89
C TYR A 124 2.70 -34.04 -2.99
N ASP A 125 3.93 -33.60 -3.24
CA ASP A 125 4.81 -34.18 -4.28
C ASP A 125 5.77 -35.23 -3.72
N ASN A 126 5.82 -35.45 -2.40
CA ASN A 126 6.80 -36.29 -1.70
C ASN A 126 8.26 -35.93 -2.08
N LYS A 127 8.55 -34.64 -2.19
CA LYS A 127 9.87 -34.16 -2.63
C LYS A 127 10.46 -33.17 -1.63
N GLU A 128 11.79 -33.22 -1.53
CA GLU A 128 12.55 -32.20 -0.84
C GLU A 128 12.52 -30.90 -1.67
N LYS A 129 12.13 -29.82 -1.02
CA LYS A 129 12.14 -28.47 -1.56
C LYS A 129 12.91 -27.54 -0.62
N LYS A 130 13.19 -26.34 -1.05
CA LYS A 130 13.81 -25.31 -0.22
C LYS A 130 12.88 -24.13 -0.05
N LEU A 131 12.76 -23.69 1.19
CA LEU A 131 12.11 -22.43 1.54
C LEU A 131 13.19 -21.35 1.62
N LEU A 132 13.08 -20.35 0.77
CA LEU A 132 13.95 -19.18 0.74
C LEU A 132 13.22 -18.03 1.45
N LEU A 133 13.83 -17.47 2.49
CA LEU A 133 13.34 -16.30 3.21
C LEU A 133 14.20 -15.10 2.84
N MET A 134 13.55 -14.02 2.40
CA MET A 134 14.22 -12.80 1.97
C MET A 134 13.43 -11.58 2.46
N GLU A 135 14.13 -10.57 2.98
CA GLU A 135 13.55 -9.29 3.36
C GLU A 135 13.95 -8.23 2.34
N VAL A 136 12.96 -7.55 1.75
CA VAL A 136 13.20 -6.57 0.70
C VAL A 136 12.35 -5.32 0.87
N LYS A 137 12.86 -4.19 0.41
CA LYS A 137 12.06 -2.96 0.32
C LYS A 137 10.96 -3.12 -0.73
N ASN A 138 9.80 -2.58 -0.47
CA ASN A 138 8.62 -2.71 -1.36
C ASN A 138 8.90 -2.32 -2.81
N LYS A 139 9.80 -1.37 -3.05
CA LYS A 139 10.21 -0.95 -4.40
C LYS A 139 10.91 -2.05 -5.22
N ASN A 140 11.56 -3.00 -4.54
CA ASN A 140 12.36 -4.04 -5.16
C ASN A 140 11.60 -5.37 -5.33
N ILE A 141 10.36 -5.47 -4.83
CA ILE A 141 9.53 -6.70 -4.90
C ILE A 141 9.41 -7.20 -6.33
N LYS A 142 9.07 -6.32 -7.28
CA LYS A 142 8.88 -6.70 -8.68
C LYS A 142 10.16 -7.25 -9.30
N GLU A 143 11.31 -6.61 -9.03
CA GLU A 143 12.61 -7.03 -9.53
C GLU A 143 12.95 -8.44 -9.03
N LEU A 144 12.85 -8.66 -7.71
CA LEU A 144 13.15 -9.95 -7.09
C LEU A 144 12.17 -11.05 -7.54
N THR A 145 10.88 -10.75 -7.57
CA THR A 145 9.87 -11.73 -8.01
C THR A 145 10.10 -12.15 -9.47
N ASN A 146 10.46 -11.21 -10.34
CA ASN A 146 10.81 -11.54 -11.73
C ASN A 146 12.09 -12.39 -11.84
N LEU A 147 13.09 -12.09 -11.01
CA LEU A 147 14.31 -12.89 -10.94
C LEU A 147 14.01 -14.33 -10.50
N ILE A 148 13.19 -14.50 -9.47
CA ILE A 148 12.77 -15.82 -8.98
C ILE A 148 11.99 -16.59 -10.05
N LYS A 149 11.04 -15.95 -10.73
CA LYS A 149 10.27 -16.58 -11.81
C LYS A 149 11.14 -17.01 -13.00
N LYS A 150 12.22 -16.29 -13.29
CA LYS A 150 13.19 -16.71 -14.31
C LYS A 150 14.00 -17.95 -13.90
N ILE A 151 14.20 -18.15 -12.61
CA ILE A 151 14.89 -19.34 -12.04
C ILE A 151 13.92 -20.52 -12.00
N ASP A 152 12.73 -20.30 -11.48
CA ASP A 152 11.69 -21.31 -11.37
C ASP A 152 10.30 -20.69 -11.56
N GLU A 153 9.73 -20.93 -12.75
CA GLU A 153 8.40 -20.41 -13.11
C GLU A 153 7.28 -20.97 -12.19
N LYS A 154 7.50 -22.18 -11.66
CA LYS A 154 6.55 -22.87 -10.77
C LYS A 154 6.82 -22.63 -9.28
N ALA A 155 7.74 -21.72 -8.94
CA ALA A 155 8.03 -21.41 -7.55
C ALA A 155 6.78 -20.85 -6.85
N PHE A 156 6.48 -21.35 -5.66
CA PHE A 156 5.42 -20.80 -4.82
C PHE A 156 5.96 -19.58 -4.05
N ILE A 157 5.41 -18.40 -4.33
CA ILE A 157 5.90 -17.14 -3.78
C ILE A 157 4.81 -16.52 -2.91
N THR A 158 5.12 -16.28 -1.64
CA THR A 158 4.26 -15.58 -0.68
C THR A 158 4.90 -14.26 -0.27
N LEU A 159 4.10 -13.21 -0.19
CA LEU A 159 4.53 -11.88 0.23
C LEU A 159 3.82 -11.52 1.54
N ARG A 160 4.58 -11.10 2.56
CA ARG A 160 4.05 -10.63 3.84
C ARG A 160 4.64 -9.27 4.19
N GLU A 161 3.82 -8.32 4.54
CA GLU A 161 4.31 -7.00 4.99
C GLU A 161 5.02 -7.13 6.34
N THR A 162 6.25 -6.61 6.42
CA THR A 162 7.06 -6.62 7.63
C THR A 162 6.97 -5.23 8.27
N GLN A 163 6.51 -5.16 9.52
CA GLN A 163 6.37 -3.88 10.22
C GLN A 163 7.72 -3.33 10.69
N ASN A 164 8.54 -4.16 11.34
CA ASN A 164 9.83 -3.77 11.89
C ASN A 164 10.90 -4.80 11.56
N ILE A 165 12.08 -4.34 11.22
CA ILE A 165 13.27 -5.16 11.03
C ILE A 165 14.37 -4.60 11.95
N TYR A 166 14.90 -5.46 12.79
CA TYR A 166 16.02 -5.15 13.66
C TYR A 166 17.19 -6.03 13.25
N ASN A 167 18.29 -5.43 12.84
CA ASN A 167 19.49 -6.11 12.36
C ASN A 167 19.24 -7.00 11.14
N GLY A 168 20.08 -6.96 10.16
CA GLY A 168 19.96 -7.78 8.96
C GLY A 168 20.20 -6.99 7.67
N PHE A 169 20.22 -7.71 6.57
CA PHE A 169 20.46 -7.16 5.24
C PHE A 169 19.13 -7.02 4.47
N VAL A 170 18.79 -5.77 4.13
CA VAL A 170 17.56 -5.44 3.37
C VAL A 170 17.94 -4.56 2.17
N LYS A 171 17.74 -5.06 0.96
CA LYS A 171 17.96 -4.28 -0.27
C LYS A 171 16.76 -3.38 -0.60
#